data_a6a86bb16d413727d62964b98d352623
#
_entry.id   a6a86bb16d413727d62964b98d352623
#
_cell.length_a   1.000
_cell.length_b   1.000
_cell.length_c   1.000
_cell.angle_alpha   90.00
_cell.angle_beta   90.00
_cell.angle_gamma   90.00
#
_symmetry.space_group_name_H-M   'P 1'
#
loop_
_entity.id
_entity.type
_entity.pdbx_description
1 polymer ?
#
loop_
_entity_poly.entity_id
_entity_poly.type
_entity_poly.pdbx_seq_one_letter_code
_entity_poly.pdbx_strand_id
1 'polypeptide(L)' 'MFSTDNKNELLSIEELCNKLFISPTTAYKLLQSGKIKAFKLGTWKIPLQSVEDYINKKCSD' A
#
# COMPACT_ATOMS: atom_id res chain seq x y z
N MET A 1 8.72 -5.77 -21.76
CA MET A 1 8.60 -5.89 -21.16
C MET A 1 8.14 -6.13 -20.53
N PHE A 2 7.93 -6.55 -20.37
CA PHE A 2 7.56 -6.82 -19.82
C PHE A 2 7.50 -6.82 -18.82
N SER A 3 7.65 -6.35 -18.79
CA SER A 3 7.74 -6.59 -17.59
C SER A 3 6.57 -6.90 -16.86
N THR A 4 6.42 -7.94 -16.57
CA THR A 4 5.34 -8.47 -15.86
C THR A 4 5.47 -8.31 -14.41
N ASP A 5 6.56 -7.77 -13.97
CA ASP A 5 6.81 -7.65 -12.55
C ASP A 5 6.12 -6.44 -12.02
N ASN A 6 5.01 -6.61 -11.35
CA ASN A 6 4.25 -5.50 -10.79
C ASN A 6 4.63 -5.13 -9.37
N LYS A 7 5.67 -5.72 -8.86
CA LYS A 7 6.04 -5.45 -7.47
C LYS A 7 6.52 -4.02 -7.27
N ASN A 8 6.94 -3.38 -8.37
CA ASN A 8 7.40 -2.01 -8.27
C ASN A 8 6.30 -1.00 -8.55
N GLU A 9 5.10 -1.48 -8.72
CA GLU A 9 3.97 -0.60 -8.98
C GLU A 9 3.69 0.25 -7.76
N LEU A 10 3.34 1.51 -8.00
CA LEU A 10 2.98 2.43 -6.93
C LEU A 10 1.48 2.64 -6.95
N LEU A 11 0.88 2.50 -5.79
CA LEU A 11 -0.55 2.63 -5.64
C LEU A 11 -0.91 3.98 -5.07
N SER A 12 -2.09 4.47 -5.43
CA SER A 12 -2.64 5.67 -4.83
C SER A 12 -3.41 5.28 -3.57
N ILE A 13 -3.85 6.30 -2.83
CA ILE A 13 -4.68 6.06 -1.65
C ILE A 13 -5.94 5.29 -2.04
N GLU A 14 -6.54 5.67 -3.17
CA GLU A 14 -7.75 5.03 -3.62
C GLU A 14 -7.52 3.55 -3.90
N GLU A 15 -6.42 3.25 -4.55
CA GLU A 15 -6.09 1.87 -4.86
C GLU A 15 -5.77 1.07 -3.60
N LEU A 16 -5.12 1.70 -2.64
CA LEU A 16 -4.84 1.04 -1.38
C LEU A 16 -6.14 0.69 -0.65
N CYS A 17 -7.07 1.63 -0.63
CA CYS A 17 -8.36 1.38 0.00
C CYS A 17 -9.07 0.21 -0.66
N ASN A 18 -9.04 0.15 -1.97
CA ASN A 18 -9.69 -0.94 -2.69
C ASN A 18 -9.03 -2.27 -2.40
N LYS A 19 -7.72 -2.29 -2.31
CA LYS A 19 -7.02 -3.53 -2.06
C LYS A 19 -7.27 -4.08 -0.67
N LEU A 20 -7.39 -3.22 0.31
CA LEU A 20 -7.56 -3.65 1.69
C LEU A 20 -9.01 -3.54 2.17
N PHE A 21 -9.90 -3.03 1.31
CA PHE A 21 -11.29 -2.84 1.68
C PHE A 21 -11.42 -1.97 2.92
N ILE A 22 -10.71 -0.85 2.92
CA ILE A 22 -10.72 0.07 4.06
C ILE A 22 -11.09 1.46 3.56
N SER A 23 -11.47 2.31 4.51
CA SER A 23 -11.80 3.68 4.18
C SER A 23 -10.52 4.50 4.04
N PRO A 24 -10.58 5.66 3.36
CA PRO A 24 -9.40 6.52 3.26
C PRO A 24 -8.85 6.93 4.62
N THR A 25 -9.72 7.16 5.59
CA THR A 25 -9.26 7.52 6.92
C THR A 25 -8.37 6.44 7.51
N THR A 26 -8.79 5.19 7.37
CA THR A 26 -8.00 4.07 7.86
C THR A 26 -6.69 3.96 7.09
N ALA A 27 -6.75 4.18 5.78
CA ALA A 27 -5.53 4.12 4.96
C ALA A 27 -4.51 5.15 5.42
N TYR A 28 -4.95 6.38 5.67
CA TYR A 28 -4.04 7.41 6.15
C TYR A 28 -3.45 7.04 7.50
N LYS A 29 -4.24 6.46 8.38
CA LYS A 29 -3.74 6.04 9.67
C LYS A 29 -2.64 5.00 9.54
N LEU A 30 -2.82 4.05 8.63
CA LEU A 30 -1.81 3.03 8.41
C LEU A 30 -0.51 3.64 7.88
N LEU A 31 -0.63 4.60 6.99
CA LEU A 31 0.54 5.26 6.43
C LEU A 31 1.26 6.10 7.47
N GLN A 32 0.50 6.87 8.25
CA GLN A 32 1.09 7.76 9.23
C GLN A 32 1.72 7.01 10.40
N SER A 33 1.18 5.86 10.72
CA SER A 33 1.73 5.07 11.83
C SER A 33 2.92 4.22 11.40
N GLY A 34 3.20 4.18 10.09
CA GLY A 34 4.33 3.41 9.61
C GLY A 34 4.06 1.93 9.42
N LYS A 35 2.81 1.53 9.53
CA LYS A 35 2.48 0.12 9.34
C LYS A 35 2.65 -0.32 7.89
N ILE A 36 2.46 0.61 6.97
CA ILE A 36 2.71 0.35 5.56
C ILE A 36 3.72 1.38 5.09
N LYS A 37 4.83 0.93 4.56
CA LYS A 37 5.88 1.83 4.09
C LYS A 37 5.43 2.49 2.81
N ALA A 38 5.54 3.82 2.77
CA ALA A 38 5.15 4.58 1.62
C ALA A 38 5.86 5.92 1.65
N PHE A 39 5.77 6.65 0.56
CA PHE A 39 6.39 7.97 0.51
C PHE A 39 5.43 8.93 -0.17
N LYS A 40 5.69 10.21 -0.03
CA LYS A 40 4.81 11.24 -0.56
C LYS A 40 5.57 12.12 -1.54
N LEU A 41 5.08 12.14 -2.77
CA LEU A 41 5.59 13.02 -3.80
C LEU A 41 4.38 13.74 -4.38
N GLY A 42 3.97 14.81 -3.73
CA GLY A 42 2.72 15.46 -4.09
C GLY A 42 1.53 14.66 -3.54
N THR A 43 1.44 13.42 -3.90
CA THR A 43 0.42 12.53 -3.36
C THR A 43 1.11 11.29 -2.80
N TRP A 44 0.37 10.52 -2.03
CA TRP A 44 0.91 9.31 -1.46
C TRP A 44 1.23 8.28 -2.55
N LYS A 45 2.41 7.70 -2.47
CA LYS A 45 2.84 6.63 -3.36
C LYS A 45 3.11 5.41 -2.50
N ILE A 46 2.31 4.39 -2.66
CA ILE A 46 2.40 3.19 -1.84
C ILE A 46 2.88 2.04 -2.70
N PRO A 47 4.11 1.54 -2.48
CA PRO A 47 4.60 0.41 -3.27
C PRO A 47 3.73 -0.82 -3.04
N LEU A 48 3.42 -1.51 -4.10
CA LEU A 48 2.60 -2.72 -3.99
C LEU A 48 3.24 -3.73 -3.05
N GLN A 49 4.55 -3.82 -3.08
CA GLN A 49 5.27 -4.74 -2.20
C GLN A 49 4.99 -4.45 -0.73
N SER A 50 4.89 -3.16 -0.38
CA SER A 50 4.60 -2.79 1.00
C SER A 50 3.22 -3.27 1.42
N VAL A 51 2.26 -3.18 0.50
CA VAL A 51 0.91 -3.65 0.80
C VAL A 51 0.90 -5.16 0.97
N GLU A 52 1.60 -5.86 0.10
CA GLU A 52 1.66 -7.31 0.20
C GLU A 52 2.35 -7.75 1.48
N ASP A 53 3.40 -7.07 1.87
CA ASP A 53 4.08 -7.37 3.13
C ASP A 53 3.15 -7.19 4.32
N TYR A 54 2.38 -6.11 4.30
CA TYR A 54 1.44 -5.84 5.36
C TYR A 54 0.40 -6.96 5.45
N ILE A 55 -0.14 -7.37 4.32
CA ILE A 55 -1.15 -8.42 4.29
C ILE A 55 -0.56 -9.73 4.78
N ASN A 56 0.63 -10.07 4.31
CA ASN A 56 1.28 -11.31 4.71
C ASN A 56 1.54 -11.34 6.21
N LYS A 57 1.93 -10.21 6.76
CA LYS A 57 2.17 -10.14 8.19
C LYS A 57 0.91 -10.37 8.97
N LYS A 58 -0.20 -9.80 8.50
CA LYS A 58 -1.47 -10.00 9.17
C LYS A 58 -1.95 -11.43 9.08
N CYS A 59 -1.73 -12.05 7.92
CA CYS A 59 -2.17 -13.42 7.73
C CYS A 59 -1.32 -14.42 8.50
N SER A 60 -0.09 -14.06 8.82
CA SER A 60 0.81 -14.96 9.53
C SER A 60 0.52 -15.02 11.02
N ASP A 61 -0.24 -14.11 11.51
CA ASP A 61 -0.54 -14.12 12.94
C ASP A 61 -1.58 -15.15 13.32
#